data_ddaabd39ba17988907f0cc671d46c09f
#
_entry.id   ddaabd39ba17988907f0cc671d46c09f
#
_cell.length_a   1.000
_cell.length_b   1.000
_cell.length_c   1.000
_cell.angle_alpha   90.00
_cell.angle_beta   90.00
_cell.angle_gamma   90.00
#
_symmetry.space_group_name_H-M   'P 1'
#
loop_
_entity.id
_entity.type
_entity.pdbx_description
1 polymer ?
#
loop_
_entity_poly.entity_id
_entity_poly.type
_entity_poly.pdbx_seq_one_letter_code
_entity_poly.pdbx_strand_id
1 'polypeptide(L)'
;MSNILIIKHGSLGDIAQASGAIQDIYDNHKDDFIYLLTSHVYSDLFKKNPNIKEVIVDKRLSRFNLIYLFSLMKKIKQHKFTKVYDLQNSSRTSFYKRILFPNLGSYKWSSSETTLPANETKKEFDKKPVLERFDHQLKISGLKTSHTLKPDFSWGCSNIDKLISKYNLSDYILLFPFCSEHLQQKKWPYYDQLIKLIKQNHPNLKIVIAPGPGEIEKAKELDAVSILSEDKAISISELAGLIKRSKFVVANDTCLLYTSPSPRDCRL
;
A
#
# COMPACT_ATOMS: atom_id res chain seq x y z
N MET A 1 20.02 13.91 15.73
CA MET A 1 19.47 13.10 14.62
C MET A 1 19.47 11.64 15.05
N SER A 2 18.32 11.02 15.08
CA SER A 2 18.13 9.61 15.43
C SER A 2 17.73 8.81 14.20
N ASN A 3 17.82 7.48 14.26
CA ASN A 3 17.31 6.62 13.20
C ASN A 3 15.98 6.02 13.65
N ILE A 4 14.96 6.22 12.84
CA ILE A 4 13.59 5.75 13.06
C ILE A 4 13.27 4.68 12.03
N LEU A 5 12.70 3.56 12.45
CA LEU A 5 12.28 2.48 11.56
C LEU A 5 10.75 2.44 11.44
N ILE A 6 10.25 2.42 10.22
CA ILE A 6 8.86 2.09 9.93
C ILE A 6 8.82 0.68 9.34
N ILE A 7 7.88 -0.16 9.77
CA ILE A 7 7.67 -1.50 9.24
C ILE A 7 6.32 -1.56 8.52
N LYS A 8 6.36 -1.77 7.19
CA LYS A 8 5.17 -1.97 6.37
C LYS A 8 5.47 -2.88 5.18
N HIS A 9 5.00 -4.12 5.23
CA HIS A 9 5.31 -5.14 4.22
C HIS A 9 4.37 -5.15 3.01
N GLY A 10 3.17 -4.68 3.12
CA GLY A 10 2.11 -4.74 2.10
C GLY A 10 0.82 -5.28 2.71
N SER A 11 -0.28 -5.50 2.02
CA SER A 11 -0.49 -5.38 0.57
C SER A 11 -0.44 -3.94 0.03
N LEU A 12 -0.68 -3.75 -1.29
CA LEU A 12 -0.70 -2.41 -1.90
C LEU A 12 -1.74 -1.49 -1.24
N GLY A 13 -2.95 -1.97 -1.02
CA GLY A 13 -4.00 -1.20 -0.35
C GLY A 13 -3.65 -0.85 1.10
N ASP A 14 -2.99 -1.77 1.82
CA ASP A 14 -2.51 -1.49 3.18
C ASP A 14 -1.39 -0.44 3.18
N ILE A 15 -0.58 -0.38 2.12
CA ILE A 15 0.45 0.66 1.93
C ILE A 15 -0.21 1.99 1.65
N ALA A 16 -1.19 2.02 0.76
CA ALA A 16 -1.94 3.24 0.45
C ALA A 16 -2.65 3.79 1.70
N GLN A 17 -3.28 2.93 2.49
CA GLN A 17 -3.89 3.34 3.77
C GLN A 17 -2.86 3.83 4.80
N ALA A 18 -1.66 3.24 4.82
CA ALA A 18 -0.60 3.64 5.74
C ALA A 18 0.15 4.91 5.31
N SER A 19 -0.07 5.42 4.09
CA SER A 19 0.69 6.57 3.56
C SER A 19 0.53 7.82 4.42
N GLY A 20 -0.68 8.10 4.94
CA GLY A 20 -0.91 9.19 5.86
C GLY A 20 -0.18 9.02 7.20
N ALA A 21 -0.18 7.80 7.75
CA ALA A 21 0.56 7.50 8.98
C ALA A 21 2.08 7.63 8.78
N ILE A 22 2.59 7.21 7.62
CA ILE A 22 4.01 7.38 7.25
C ILE A 22 4.36 8.88 7.16
N GLN A 23 3.47 9.69 6.58
CA GLN A 23 3.66 11.13 6.50
C GLN A 23 3.67 11.78 7.88
N ASP A 24 2.73 11.43 8.77
CA ASP A 24 2.69 11.96 10.13
C ASP A 24 3.93 11.55 10.94
N ILE A 25 4.44 10.33 10.76
CA ILE A 25 5.71 9.92 11.37
C ILE A 25 6.84 10.81 10.88
N TYR A 26 6.95 11.05 9.57
CA TYR A 26 7.97 11.92 9.01
C TYR A 26 7.85 13.34 9.54
N ASP A 27 6.65 13.93 9.59
CA ASP A 27 6.42 15.29 10.04
C ASP A 27 6.79 15.52 11.51
N ASN A 28 6.66 14.48 12.34
CA ASN A 28 7.08 14.52 13.75
C ASN A 28 8.58 14.19 13.95
N HIS A 29 9.26 13.72 12.91
CA HIS A 29 10.66 13.28 12.93
C HIS A 29 11.51 13.97 11.85
N LYS A 30 11.24 15.26 11.54
CA LYS A 30 11.90 16.02 10.46
C LYS A 30 13.42 16.10 10.60
N ASP A 31 13.90 16.08 11.84
CA ASP A 31 15.33 16.12 12.15
C ASP A 31 15.96 14.72 12.25
N ASP A 32 15.19 13.65 12.04
CA ASP A 32 15.64 12.28 12.14
C ASP A 32 15.70 11.59 10.77
N PHE A 33 16.39 10.48 10.69
CA PHE A 33 16.46 9.66 9.49
C PHE A 33 15.40 8.57 9.53
N ILE A 34 14.53 8.55 8.52
CA ILE A 34 13.46 7.57 8.38
C ILE A 34 13.93 6.40 7.50
N TYR A 35 13.86 5.20 8.03
CA TYR A 35 14.11 3.94 7.34
C TYR A 35 12.81 3.16 7.25
N LEU A 36 12.67 2.37 6.20
CA LEU A 36 11.46 1.57 6.01
C LEU A 36 11.82 0.11 5.72
N LEU A 37 11.28 -0.81 6.53
CA LEU A 37 11.35 -2.25 6.31
C LEU A 37 10.11 -2.71 5.56
N THR A 38 10.32 -3.21 4.34
CA THR A 38 9.22 -3.67 3.47
C THR A 38 9.57 -4.97 2.75
N SER A 39 8.57 -5.58 2.08
CA SER A 39 8.82 -6.75 1.23
C SER A 39 9.45 -6.34 -0.10
N HIS A 40 10.12 -7.29 -0.76
CA HIS A 40 10.79 -7.06 -2.05
C HIS A 40 9.86 -6.43 -3.11
N VAL A 41 8.60 -6.88 -3.17
CA VAL A 41 7.61 -6.43 -4.17
C VAL A 41 7.37 -4.92 -4.12
N TYR A 42 7.46 -4.31 -2.94
CA TYR A 42 7.17 -2.88 -2.75
C TYR A 42 8.41 -2.03 -2.51
N SER A 43 9.60 -2.61 -2.57
CA SER A 43 10.85 -1.88 -2.30
C SER A 43 11.05 -0.71 -3.26
N ASP A 44 10.82 -0.92 -4.56
CA ASP A 44 11.02 0.10 -5.59
C ASP A 44 9.96 1.21 -5.53
N LEU A 45 8.75 0.87 -5.07
CA LEU A 45 7.73 1.87 -4.77
C LEU A 45 8.20 2.81 -3.66
N PHE A 46 8.64 2.27 -2.53
CA PHE A 46 9.06 3.09 -1.38
C PHE A 46 10.36 3.86 -1.59
N LYS A 47 11.27 3.40 -2.47
CA LYS A 47 12.46 4.16 -2.88
C LYS A 47 12.13 5.51 -3.56
N LYS A 48 10.90 5.65 -4.08
CA LYS A 48 10.41 6.91 -4.67
C LYS A 48 9.90 7.91 -3.63
N ASN A 49 9.68 7.48 -2.40
CA ASN A 49 9.24 8.38 -1.34
C ASN A 49 10.42 9.24 -0.86
N PRO A 50 10.37 10.57 -1.05
CA PRO A 50 11.49 11.46 -0.73
C PRO A 50 11.79 11.54 0.78
N ASN A 51 10.85 11.14 1.61
CA ASN A 51 10.96 11.19 3.07
C ASN A 51 11.64 9.94 3.67
N ILE A 52 11.94 8.92 2.84
CA ILE A 52 12.57 7.67 3.27
C ILE A 52 14.03 7.69 2.86
N LYS A 53 14.93 7.68 3.85
CA LYS A 53 16.39 7.65 3.63
C LYS A 53 16.86 6.34 3.00
N GLU A 54 16.33 5.22 3.50
CA GLU A 54 16.71 3.90 3.03
C GLU A 54 15.57 2.90 3.19
N VAL A 55 15.44 2.02 2.20
CA VAL A 55 14.49 0.90 2.20
C VAL A 55 15.21 -0.39 2.49
N ILE A 56 14.91 -1.00 3.62
CA ILE A 56 15.43 -2.31 4.02
C ILE A 56 14.47 -3.39 3.50
N VAL A 57 14.99 -4.33 2.71
CA VAL A 57 14.17 -5.38 2.11
C VAL A 57 14.12 -6.60 3.01
N ASP A 58 12.90 -6.95 3.42
CA ASP A 58 12.55 -8.22 4.06
C ASP A 58 12.11 -9.23 2.98
N LYS A 59 12.90 -10.29 2.76
CA LYS A 59 12.55 -11.37 1.83
C LYS A 59 11.40 -12.24 2.33
N ARG A 60 10.95 -12.07 3.58
CA ARG A 60 9.86 -12.81 4.23
C ARG A 60 10.01 -14.34 4.16
N LEU A 61 11.25 -14.83 4.20
CA LEU A 61 11.52 -16.27 4.26
C LEU A 61 10.98 -16.89 5.56
N SER A 62 11.04 -18.21 5.66
CA SER A 62 10.59 -18.92 6.86
C SER A 62 11.21 -18.36 8.14
N ARG A 63 10.45 -18.32 9.23
CA ARG A 63 10.93 -17.90 10.56
C ARG A 63 11.96 -18.88 11.14
N PHE A 64 12.06 -20.08 10.59
CA PHE A 64 13.08 -21.08 10.97
C PHE A 64 14.37 -20.98 10.16
N ASN A 65 14.43 -20.10 9.15
CA ASN A 65 15.66 -19.84 8.41
C ASN A 65 16.57 -18.89 9.22
N LEU A 66 17.40 -19.49 10.06
CA LEU A 66 18.29 -18.76 10.97
C LEU A 66 19.31 -17.89 10.23
N ILE A 67 19.85 -18.38 9.11
CA ILE A 67 20.82 -17.63 8.28
C ILE A 67 20.18 -16.34 7.77
N TYR A 68 18.96 -16.44 7.27
CA TYR A 68 18.21 -15.27 6.82
C TYR A 68 17.91 -14.31 7.98
N LEU A 69 17.43 -14.80 9.12
CA LEU A 69 17.15 -13.96 10.29
C LEU A 69 18.41 -13.25 10.78
N PHE A 70 19.54 -13.94 10.79
CA PHE A 70 20.83 -13.37 11.19
C PHE A 70 21.26 -12.26 10.20
N SER A 71 21.11 -12.51 8.90
CA SER A 71 21.39 -11.51 7.86
C SER A 71 20.49 -10.26 8.01
N LEU A 72 19.19 -10.46 8.26
CA LEU A 72 18.25 -9.36 8.49
C LEU A 72 18.60 -8.59 9.77
N MET A 73 18.90 -9.32 10.85
CA MET A 73 19.32 -8.71 12.12
C MET A 73 20.60 -7.89 11.97
N LYS A 74 21.58 -8.38 11.22
CA LYS A 74 22.82 -7.63 10.94
C LYS A 74 22.53 -6.31 10.24
N LYS A 75 21.68 -6.32 9.21
CA LYS A 75 21.25 -5.09 8.51
C LYS A 75 20.55 -4.10 9.44
N ILE A 76 19.62 -4.59 10.27
CA ILE A 76 18.86 -3.74 11.20
C ILE A 76 19.80 -3.12 12.25
N LYS A 77 20.69 -3.92 12.83
CA LYS A 77 21.62 -3.45 13.88
C LYS A 77 22.64 -2.40 13.41
N GLN A 78 22.98 -2.39 12.12
CA GLN A 78 23.89 -1.38 11.55
C GLN A 78 23.35 0.05 11.73
N HIS A 79 22.05 0.24 11.77
CA HIS A 79 21.42 1.56 11.80
C HIS A 79 21.11 2.09 13.21
N LYS A 80 21.30 1.28 14.28
CA LYS A 80 21.09 1.69 15.69
C LYS A 80 19.76 2.46 15.89
N PHE A 81 18.64 1.85 15.51
CA PHE A 81 17.31 2.48 15.64
C PHE A 81 16.99 2.84 17.09
N THR A 82 16.42 4.02 17.29
CA THR A 82 15.98 4.53 18.58
C THR A 82 14.49 4.31 18.80
N LYS A 83 13.69 4.29 17.70
CA LYS A 83 12.25 4.06 17.72
C LYS A 83 11.81 3.24 16.50
N VAL A 84 10.81 2.39 16.69
CA VAL A 84 10.22 1.56 15.64
C VAL A 84 8.72 1.78 15.62
N TYR A 85 8.16 2.08 14.46
CA TYR A 85 6.73 2.13 14.19
C TYR A 85 6.31 0.93 13.35
N ASP A 86 5.70 -0.06 13.98
CA ASP A 86 5.15 -1.23 13.31
C ASP A 86 3.74 -0.94 12.80
N LEU A 87 3.63 -0.48 11.57
CA LEU A 87 2.36 -0.27 10.87
C LEU A 87 1.84 -1.54 10.18
N GLN A 88 2.62 -2.65 10.23
CA GLN A 88 2.18 -3.94 9.71
C GLN A 88 1.33 -4.71 10.72
N ASN A 89 1.63 -4.58 12.02
CA ASN A 89 0.86 -5.16 13.13
C ASN A 89 0.54 -6.66 12.94
N SER A 90 1.52 -7.45 12.49
CA SER A 90 1.35 -8.87 12.16
C SER A 90 2.09 -9.77 13.16
N SER A 91 1.70 -11.06 13.21
CA SER A 91 2.43 -12.06 14.00
C SER A 91 3.92 -12.18 13.63
N ARG A 92 4.28 -11.83 12.38
CA ARG A 92 5.68 -11.79 11.94
C ARG A 92 6.41 -10.59 12.56
N THR A 93 5.81 -9.43 12.60
CA THR A 93 6.43 -8.25 13.18
C THR A 93 6.51 -8.33 14.70
N SER A 94 5.53 -8.94 15.37
CA SER A 94 5.63 -9.28 16.80
C SER A 94 6.78 -10.27 17.08
N PHE A 95 7.02 -11.24 16.18
CA PHE A 95 8.19 -12.11 16.25
C PHE A 95 9.49 -11.32 16.06
N TYR A 96 9.55 -10.39 15.09
CA TYR A 96 10.71 -9.53 14.87
C TYR A 96 11.03 -8.66 16.09
N LYS A 97 10.02 -8.09 16.73
CA LYS A 97 10.20 -7.35 17.99
C LYS A 97 11.00 -8.14 19.02
N ARG A 98 10.66 -9.43 19.20
CA ARG A 98 11.32 -10.29 20.18
C ARG A 98 12.75 -10.69 19.80
N ILE A 99 12.99 -11.00 18.51
CA ILE A 99 14.25 -11.61 18.06
C ILE A 99 15.24 -10.56 17.53
N LEU A 100 14.76 -9.58 16.75
CA LEU A 100 15.62 -8.60 16.11
C LEU A 100 15.88 -7.37 16.98
N PHE A 101 15.00 -7.09 17.96
CA PHE A 101 15.05 -5.92 18.83
C PHE A 101 14.96 -6.26 20.33
N PRO A 102 15.71 -7.24 20.85
CA PRO A 102 15.54 -7.72 22.23
C PRO A 102 15.83 -6.63 23.28
N ASN A 103 16.68 -5.65 22.95
CA ASN A 103 17.08 -4.56 23.84
C ASN A 103 16.26 -3.27 23.65
N LEU A 104 15.25 -3.29 22.75
CA LEU A 104 14.40 -2.14 22.54
C LEU A 104 13.26 -2.15 23.56
N GLY A 105 13.27 -1.23 24.51
CA GLY A 105 12.21 -1.11 25.50
C GLY A 105 10.84 -0.92 24.85
N SER A 106 9.76 -1.30 25.54
CA SER A 106 8.40 -1.24 25.02
C SER A 106 7.98 0.16 24.53
N TYR A 107 8.48 1.20 25.17
CA TYR A 107 8.25 2.60 24.80
C TYR A 107 8.89 3.02 23.48
N LYS A 108 9.88 2.27 22.99
CA LYS A 108 10.56 2.51 21.71
C LYS A 108 9.93 1.73 20.54
N TRP A 109 9.01 0.83 20.83
CA TRP A 109 8.27 0.06 19.82
C TRP A 109 6.79 0.43 19.85
N SER A 110 6.32 1.05 18.78
CA SER A 110 4.92 1.41 18.58
C SER A 110 4.25 0.39 17.68
N SER A 111 3.21 -0.27 18.17
CA SER A 111 2.38 -1.22 17.42
C SER A 111 0.98 -1.26 18.03
N SER A 112 0.00 -1.86 17.35
CA SER A 112 -1.32 -2.06 17.93
C SER A 112 -1.29 -2.82 19.26
N GLU A 113 -0.34 -3.72 19.48
CA GLU A 113 -0.18 -4.45 20.74
C GLU A 113 0.35 -3.58 21.88
N THR A 114 1.23 -2.60 21.59
CA THR A 114 1.86 -1.76 22.63
C THR A 114 1.07 -0.48 22.91
N THR A 115 0.05 -0.21 22.11
CA THR A 115 -0.79 1.00 22.22
C THR A 115 -2.28 0.67 22.36
N LEU A 116 -2.62 -0.55 22.77
CA LEU A 116 -4.02 -0.92 23.01
C LEU A 116 -4.69 0.03 24.00
N PRO A 117 -5.94 0.44 23.74
CA PRO A 117 -6.73 1.16 24.74
C PRO A 117 -6.88 0.34 26.02
N ALA A 118 -7.01 1.04 27.17
CA ALA A 118 -7.30 0.38 28.42
C ALA A 118 -8.61 -0.42 28.30
N ASN A 119 -8.58 -1.65 28.79
CA ASN A 119 -9.74 -2.58 28.78
C ASN A 119 -10.21 -3.10 27.40
N GLU A 120 -9.46 -2.86 26.33
CA GLU A 120 -9.72 -3.50 25.03
C GLU A 120 -8.76 -4.65 24.75
N THR A 121 -9.29 -5.73 24.19
CA THR A 121 -8.45 -6.82 23.65
C THR A 121 -7.97 -6.47 22.25
N LYS A 122 -6.82 -7.04 21.83
CA LYS A 122 -6.33 -6.87 20.45
C LYS A 122 -7.39 -7.28 19.40
N LYS A 123 -8.19 -8.32 19.67
CA LYS A 123 -9.24 -8.81 18.78
C LYS A 123 -10.37 -7.80 18.58
N GLU A 124 -10.72 -7.06 19.62
CA GLU A 124 -11.73 -5.99 19.53
C GLU A 124 -11.16 -4.77 18.82
N PHE A 125 -9.95 -4.37 19.17
CA PHE A 125 -9.28 -3.25 18.53
C PHE A 125 -9.06 -3.47 17.02
N ASP A 126 -8.73 -4.70 16.61
CA ASP A 126 -8.52 -5.04 15.20
C ASP A 126 -9.80 -5.00 14.34
N LYS A 127 -11.00 -4.92 14.97
CA LYS A 127 -12.27 -4.69 14.25
C LYS A 127 -12.48 -3.23 13.83
N LYS A 128 -11.80 -2.29 14.47
CA LYS A 128 -11.90 -0.86 14.13
C LYS A 128 -11.29 -0.59 12.75
N PRO A 129 -11.74 0.46 12.05
CA PRO A 129 -11.16 0.88 10.77
C PRO A 129 -9.64 1.06 10.87
N VAL A 130 -8.92 0.65 9.84
CA VAL A 130 -7.44 0.65 9.83
C VAL A 130 -6.87 2.04 10.10
N LEU A 131 -7.45 3.08 9.52
CA LEU A 131 -6.97 4.46 9.70
C LEU A 131 -7.13 4.94 11.14
N GLU A 132 -8.23 4.60 11.80
CA GLU A 132 -8.47 4.92 13.20
C GLU A 132 -7.47 4.19 14.12
N ARG A 133 -7.13 2.94 13.79
CA ARG A 133 -6.11 2.17 14.53
C ARG A 133 -4.73 2.80 14.40
N PHE A 134 -4.35 3.27 13.20
CA PHE A 134 -3.10 3.99 13.01
C PHE A 134 -3.10 5.33 13.75
N ASP A 135 -4.18 6.09 13.67
CA ASP A 135 -4.31 7.37 14.35
C ASP A 135 -4.15 7.20 15.86
N HIS A 136 -4.86 6.23 16.44
CA HIS A 136 -4.72 5.88 17.85
C HIS A 136 -3.28 5.47 18.21
N GLN A 137 -2.69 4.54 17.43
CA GLN A 137 -1.32 4.06 17.63
C GLN A 137 -0.31 5.21 17.67
N LEU A 138 -0.40 6.14 16.72
CA LEU A 138 0.53 7.25 16.61
C LEU A 138 0.32 8.27 17.75
N LYS A 139 -0.92 8.60 18.10
CA LYS A 139 -1.24 9.50 19.23
C LYS A 139 -0.73 8.97 20.57
N ILE A 140 -0.95 7.68 20.86
CA ILE A 140 -0.42 7.05 22.08
C ILE A 140 1.11 7.02 22.07
N SER A 141 1.74 6.98 20.88
CA SER A 141 3.19 7.07 20.74
C SER A 141 3.74 8.48 20.87
N GLY A 142 2.89 9.47 21.14
CA GLY A 142 3.26 10.89 21.35
C GLY A 142 3.36 11.72 20.08
N LEU A 143 2.81 11.23 18.94
CA LEU A 143 2.84 11.97 17.67
C LEU A 143 1.57 12.80 17.47
N LYS A 144 1.70 13.93 16.78
CA LYS A 144 0.58 14.66 16.21
C LYS A 144 0.19 14.01 14.88
N THR A 145 -1.09 13.79 14.66
CA THR A 145 -1.62 13.20 13.43
C THR A 145 -2.46 14.23 12.66
N SER A 146 -2.15 14.41 11.38
CA SER A 146 -2.85 15.32 10.46
C SER A 146 -3.22 14.63 9.15
N HIS A 147 -2.44 13.64 8.75
CA HIS A 147 -2.55 12.93 7.47
C HIS A 147 -3.10 11.52 7.62
N THR A 148 -2.98 10.90 8.79
CA THR A 148 -3.33 9.48 9.00
C THR A 148 -4.77 9.16 8.60
N LEU A 149 -5.74 10.02 8.92
CA LEU A 149 -7.16 9.80 8.57
C LEU A 149 -7.50 10.19 7.12
N LYS A 150 -6.59 10.87 6.42
CA LYS A 150 -6.73 11.29 5.02
C LYS A 150 -5.48 10.89 4.23
N PRO A 151 -5.23 9.59 4.02
CA PRO A 151 -4.01 9.14 3.38
C PRO A 151 -3.91 9.66 1.95
N ASP A 152 -2.74 10.18 1.58
CA ASP A 152 -2.39 10.57 0.22
C ASP A 152 -1.30 9.64 -0.30
N PHE A 153 -1.60 8.96 -1.41
CA PHE A 153 -0.67 8.03 -2.08
C PHE A 153 -0.01 8.66 -3.31
N SER A 154 -0.15 9.96 -3.52
CA SER A 154 0.36 10.67 -4.71
C SER A 154 1.88 10.57 -4.89
N TRP A 155 2.64 10.42 -3.81
CA TRP A 155 4.08 10.19 -3.84
C TRP A 155 4.48 8.89 -4.57
N GLY A 156 3.57 7.90 -4.63
CA GLY A 156 3.79 6.63 -5.32
C GLY A 156 3.55 6.70 -6.83
N CYS A 157 2.98 7.79 -7.36
CA CYS A 157 2.66 7.93 -8.77
C CYS A 157 3.91 8.20 -9.62
N SER A 158 4.02 7.49 -10.75
CA SER A 158 4.98 7.83 -11.81
C SER A 158 4.35 8.77 -12.84
N ASN A 159 5.19 9.46 -13.59
CA ASN A 159 4.77 10.08 -14.84
C ASN A 159 4.38 8.98 -15.84
N ILE A 160 3.21 9.12 -16.44
CA ILE A 160 2.62 8.16 -17.40
C ILE A 160 2.40 8.75 -18.78
N ASP A 161 3.03 9.88 -19.13
CA ASP A 161 2.83 10.56 -20.42
C ASP A 161 3.12 9.64 -21.60
N LYS A 162 4.13 8.76 -21.48
CA LYS A 162 4.43 7.75 -22.50
C LYS A 162 3.28 6.76 -22.69
N LEU A 163 2.63 6.30 -21.62
CA LEU A 163 1.46 5.42 -21.69
C LEU A 163 0.26 6.17 -22.29
N ILE A 164 0.03 7.40 -21.84
CA ILE A 164 -1.03 8.27 -22.37
C ILE A 164 -0.88 8.45 -23.86
N SER A 165 0.31 8.77 -24.35
CA SER A 165 0.60 8.95 -25.77
C SER A 165 0.50 7.64 -26.55
N LYS A 166 1.10 6.54 -26.04
CA LYS A 166 1.08 5.22 -26.70
C LYS A 166 -0.35 4.72 -26.95
N TYR A 167 -1.25 4.90 -25.99
CA TYR A 167 -2.64 4.43 -26.08
C TYR A 167 -3.63 5.54 -26.48
N ASN A 168 -3.13 6.74 -26.77
CA ASN A 168 -3.92 7.93 -27.11
C ASN A 168 -5.07 8.15 -26.10
N LEU A 169 -4.72 8.19 -24.81
CA LEU A 169 -5.67 8.37 -23.70
C LEU A 169 -5.89 9.87 -23.45
N SER A 170 -7.09 10.36 -23.71
CA SER A 170 -7.54 11.69 -23.25
C SER A 170 -8.39 11.54 -21.99
N ASP A 171 -9.66 11.23 -22.18
CA ASP A 171 -10.62 10.95 -21.12
C ASP A 171 -10.89 9.45 -21.08
N TYR A 172 -10.68 8.83 -19.93
CA TYR A 172 -10.88 7.39 -19.78
C TYR A 172 -11.44 6.98 -18.43
N ILE A 173 -12.15 5.87 -18.45
CA ILE A 173 -12.60 5.14 -17.25
C ILE A 173 -11.67 3.94 -17.07
N LEU A 174 -11.19 3.75 -15.87
CA LEU A 174 -10.31 2.63 -15.52
C LEU A 174 -11.10 1.55 -14.78
N LEU A 175 -11.10 0.34 -15.33
CA LEU A 175 -11.80 -0.81 -14.76
C LEU A 175 -10.80 -1.81 -14.18
N PHE A 176 -11.16 -2.40 -13.03
CA PHE A 176 -10.43 -3.49 -12.39
C PHE A 176 -11.35 -4.71 -12.22
N PRO A 177 -11.58 -5.49 -13.31
CA PRO A 177 -12.54 -6.59 -13.33
C PRO A 177 -12.04 -7.87 -12.66
N PHE A 178 -10.76 -7.92 -12.28
CA PHE A 178 -10.15 -9.12 -11.73
C PHE A 178 -9.99 -9.03 -10.21
N CYS A 179 -9.79 -10.18 -9.59
CA CYS A 179 -9.47 -10.31 -8.17
C CYS A 179 -8.54 -11.51 -7.95
N SER A 180 -7.94 -11.61 -6.76
CA SER A 180 -7.07 -12.73 -6.41
C SER A 180 -7.81 -14.08 -6.56
N GLU A 181 -7.11 -15.12 -7.00
CA GLU A 181 -7.69 -16.45 -7.27
C GLU A 181 -8.46 -17.05 -6.07
N HIS A 182 -8.01 -16.78 -4.85
CA HIS A 182 -8.67 -17.25 -3.62
C HIS A 182 -9.82 -16.35 -3.14
N LEU A 183 -10.17 -15.28 -3.87
CA LEU A 183 -11.21 -14.33 -3.52
C LEU A 183 -12.22 -14.15 -4.65
N GLN A 184 -12.51 -15.22 -5.40
CA GLN A 184 -13.42 -15.17 -6.56
C GLN A 184 -14.84 -14.71 -6.19
N GLN A 185 -15.27 -14.89 -4.95
CA GLN A 185 -16.54 -14.38 -4.44
C GLN A 185 -16.62 -12.83 -4.46
N LYS A 186 -15.50 -12.12 -4.59
CA LYS A 186 -15.46 -10.66 -4.73
C LYS A 186 -15.56 -10.20 -6.18
N LYS A 187 -15.48 -11.11 -7.15
CA LYS A 187 -15.55 -10.77 -8.57
C LYS A 187 -16.99 -10.44 -8.96
N TRP A 188 -17.22 -9.20 -9.36
CA TRP A 188 -18.49 -8.81 -9.96
C TRP A 188 -18.58 -9.36 -11.40
N PRO A 189 -19.62 -10.12 -11.77
CA PRO A 189 -19.64 -10.86 -13.04
C PRO A 189 -20.08 -10.04 -14.26
N TYR A 190 -20.54 -8.81 -14.07
CA TYR A 190 -21.23 -8.02 -15.12
C TYR A 190 -20.35 -6.94 -15.77
N TYR A 191 -19.03 -7.07 -15.74
CA TYR A 191 -18.13 -6.10 -16.37
C TYR A 191 -18.36 -5.98 -17.89
N ASP A 192 -18.67 -7.07 -18.59
CA ASP A 192 -18.98 -7.06 -20.02
C ASP A 192 -20.22 -6.20 -20.32
N GLN A 193 -21.26 -6.32 -19.50
CA GLN A 193 -22.47 -5.52 -19.64
C GLN A 193 -22.19 -4.05 -19.31
N LEU A 194 -21.39 -3.76 -18.28
CA LEU A 194 -20.97 -2.41 -17.94
C LEU A 194 -20.19 -1.76 -19.08
N ILE A 195 -19.25 -2.48 -19.71
CA ILE A 195 -18.46 -2.00 -20.85
C ILE A 195 -19.39 -1.62 -22.00
N LYS A 196 -20.38 -2.48 -22.35
CA LYS A 196 -21.38 -2.20 -23.39
C LYS A 196 -22.20 -0.95 -23.07
N LEU A 197 -22.68 -0.82 -21.83
CA LEU A 197 -23.46 0.36 -21.41
C LEU A 197 -22.64 1.66 -21.45
N ILE A 198 -21.38 1.62 -21.03
CA ILE A 198 -20.50 2.79 -21.09
C ILE A 198 -20.28 3.20 -22.56
N LYS A 199 -19.97 2.25 -23.47
CA LYS A 199 -19.76 2.55 -24.88
C LYS A 199 -21.01 3.15 -25.55
N GLN A 200 -22.20 2.67 -25.18
CA GLN A 200 -23.47 3.18 -25.72
C GLN A 200 -23.78 4.60 -25.25
N ASN A 201 -23.58 4.88 -23.97
CA ASN A 201 -24.00 6.16 -23.37
C ASN A 201 -22.87 7.22 -23.36
N HIS A 202 -21.61 6.79 -23.45
CA HIS A 202 -20.43 7.65 -23.39
C HIS A 202 -19.41 7.27 -24.45
N PRO A 203 -19.71 7.37 -25.76
CA PRO A 203 -18.86 6.89 -26.85
C PRO A 203 -17.49 7.58 -26.94
N ASN A 204 -17.38 8.78 -26.36
CA ASN A 204 -16.13 9.54 -26.33
C ASN A 204 -15.16 9.14 -25.20
N LEU A 205 -15.63 8.32 -24.24
CA LEU A 205 -14.81 7.85 -23.12
C LEU A 205 -14.11 6.54 -23.49
N LYS A 206 -12.80 6.49 -23.37
CA LYS A 206 -12.08 5.22 -23.49
C LYS A 206 -12.25 4.38 -22.24
N ILE A 207 -12.48 3.08 -22.44
CA ILE A 207 -12.54 2.11 -21.37
C ILE A 207 -11.18 1.40 -21.32
N VAL A 208 -10.54 1.44 -20.17
CA VAL A 208 -9.17 1.00 -19.94
C VAL A 208 -9.13 -0.04 -18.83
N ILE A 209 -8.32 -1.06 -19.03
CA ILE A 209 -8.01 -2.08 -18.02
C ILE A 209 -6.48 -2.09 -17.84
N ALA A 210 -6.01 -2.14 -16.61
CA ALA A 210 -4.61 -2.36 -16.29
C ALA A 210 -4.46 -3.72 -15.58
N PRO A 211 -4.25 -4.80 -16.34
CA PRO A 211 -4.19 -6.15 -15.80
C PRO A 211 -2.91 -6.39 -15.00
N GLY A 212 -3.01 -7.21 -13.95
CA GLY A 212 -1.85 -7.78 -13.28
C GLY A 212 -1.12 -8.84 -14.13
N PRO A 213 0.07 -9.30 -13.71
CA PRO A 213 0.89 -10.22 -14.51
C PRO A 213 0.17 -11.52 -14.94
N GLY A 214 -0.71 -12.05 -14.10
CA GLY A 214 -1.49 -13.27 -14.40
C GLY A 214 -2.86 -13.02 -15.04
N GLU A 215 -3.19 -11.77 -15.40
CA GLU A 215 -4.54 -11.37 -15.84
C GLU A 215 -4.56 -10.90 -17.31
N ILE A 216 -3.39 -10.81 -17.96
CA ILE A 216 -3.23 -10.22 -19.31
C ILE A 216 -4.11 -10.92 -20.33
N GLU A 217 -4.11 -12.25 -20.39
CA GLU A 217 -4.91 -13.00 -21.37
C GLU A 217 -6.41 -12.82 -21.12
N LYS A 218 -6.83 -12.84 -19.84
CA LYS A 218 -8.23 -12.58 -19.48
C LYS A 218 -8.69 -11.16 -19.83
N ALA A 219 -7.76 -10.19 -19.76
CA ALA A 219 -8.07 -8.81 -20.12
C ALA A 219 -8.29 -8.61 -21.62
N LYS A 220 -7.66 -9.43 -22.47
CA LYS A 220 -7.86 -9.40 -23.94
C LYS A 220 -9.26 -9.88 -24.36
N GLU A 221 -9.93 -10.66 -23.53
CA GLU A 221 -11.30 -11.14 -23.78
C GLU A 221 -12.34 -10.02 -23.57
N LEU A 222 -12.00 -8.96 -22.87
CA LEU A 222 -12.88 -7.83 -22.60
C LEU A 222 -12.75 -6.76 -23.70
N ASP A 223 -13.87 -6.19 -24.13
CA ASP A 223 -13.93 -5.14 -25.14
C ASP A 223 -13.47 -3.78 -24.60
N ALA A 224 -12.25 -3.73 -24.08
CA ALA A 224 -11.59 -2.58 -23.47
C ALA A 224 -10.10 -2.53 -23.82
N VAL A 225 -9.47 -1.35 -23.66
CA VAL A 225 -8.05 -1.17 -23.96
C VAL A 225 -7.22 -1.69 -22.79
N SER A 226 -6.45 -2.75 -23.00
CA SER A 226 -5.51 -3.27 -22.01
C SER A 226 -4.20 -2.47 -22.03
N ILE A 227 -3.85 -1.84 -20.90
CA ILE A 227 -2.62 -1.05 -20.77
C ILE A 227 -1.47 -1.94 -20.31
N LEU A 228 -0.46 -2.05 -21.17
CA LEU A 228 0.73 -2.84 -20.93
C LEU A 228 1.99 -2.02 -21.24
N SER A 229 3.07 -2.33 -20.54
CA SER A 229 4.42 -1.83 -20.81
C SER A 229 5.23 -2.99 -21.38
N GLU A 230 5.65 -2.90 -22.66
CA GLU A 230 6.40 -3.97 -23.33
C GLU A 230 5.76 -5.36 -23.17
N ASP A 231 4.45 -5.45 -23.42
CA ASP A 231 3.62 -6.67 -23.28
C ASP A 231 3.57 -7.27 -21.86
N LYS A 232 4.01 -6.52 -20.87
CA LYS A 232 3.94 -6.89 -19.44
C LYS A 232 3.00 -5.98 -18.69
N ALA A 233 2.54 -6.45 -17.53
CA ALA A 233 1.81 -5.61 -16.60
C ALA A 233 2.63 -4.36 -16.24
N ILE A 234 1.98 -3.20 -16.18
CA ILE A 234 2.62 -1.96 -15.78
C ILE A 234 3.05 -2.01 -14.29
N SER A 235 4.01 -1.18 -13.93
CA SER A 235 4.46 -1.08 -12.53
C SER A 235 3.38 -0.49 -11.62
N ILE A 236 3.48 -0.74 -10.32
CA ILE A 236 2.56 -0.19 -9.31
C ILE A 236 2.51 1.34 -9.37
N SER A 237 3.63 1.99 -9.64
CA SER A 237 3.71 3.45 -9.73
C SER A 237 3.06 4.00 -11.01
N GLU A 238 3.17 3.30 -12.12
CA GLU A 238 2.45 3.65 -13.35
C GLU A 238 0.95 3.42 -13.18
N LEU A 239 0.57 2.32 -12.52
CA LEU A 239 -0.82 2.06 -12.17
C LEU A 239 -1.41 3.18 -11.30
N ALA A 240 -0.69 3.62 -10.28
CA ALA A 240 -1.11 4.75 -9.44
C ALA A 240 -1.24 6.05 -10.26
N GLY A 241 -0.32 6.30 -11.20
CA GLY A 241 -0.41 7.42 -12.13
C GLY A 241 -1.64 7.33 -13.04
N LEU A 242 -1.96 6.13 -13.54
CA LEU A 242 -3.15 5.88 -14.37
C LEU A 242 -4.44 6.14 -13.57
N ILE A 243 -4.51 5.64 -12.33
CA ILE A 243 -5.64 5.89 -11.44
C ILE A 243 -5.82 7.39 -11.19
N LYS A 244 -4.74 8.10 -10.90
CA LYS A 244 -4.77 9.55 -10.62
C LYS A 244 -5.29 10.38 -11.79
N ARG A 245 -5.03 9.97 -13.03
CA ARG A 245 -5.44 10.69 -14.26
C ARG A 245 -6.74 10.18 -14.87
N SER A 246 -7.33 9.10 -14.37
CA SER A 246 -8.62 8.59 -14.85
C SER A 246 -9.76 9.52 -14.43
N LYS A 247 -10.80 9.62 -15.25
CA LYS A 247 -12.05 10.31 -14.87
C LYS A 247 -12.82 9.52 -13.83
N PHE A 248 -12.81 8.20 -13.94
CA PHE A 248 -13.54 7.30 -13.07
C PHE A 248 -12.80 5.99 -12.90
N VAL A 249 -12.94 5.38 -11.74
CA VAL A 249 -12.41 4.05 -11.43
C VAL A 249 -13.57 3.16 -10.98
N VAL A 250 -13.70 1.99 -11.61
CA VAL A 250 -14.61 0.95 -11.16
C VAL A 250 -13.78 -0.28 -10.81
N ALA A 251 -13.88 -0.73 -9.57
CA ALA A 251 -13.12 -1.86 -9.07
C ALA A 251 -14.01 -2.81 -8.26
N ASN A 252 -13.66 -4.08 -8.27
CA ASN A 252 -14.12 -4.98 -7.22
C ASN A 252 -13.64 -4.46 -5.86
N ASP A 253 -14.17 -5.00 -4.75
CA ASP A 253 -13.63 -4.71 -3.42
C ASP A 253 -12.19 -5.26 -3.29
N THR A 254 -11.26 -4.49 -3.83
CA THR A 254 -9.82 -4.80 -3.89
C THR A 254 -8.99 -3.62 -3.39
N CYS A 255 -7.70 -3.87 -3.20
CA CYS A 255 -6.76 -2.86 -2.72
C CYS A 255 -6.65 -1.61 -3.61
N LEU A 256 -7.00 -1.70 -4.88
CA LEU A 256 -6.93 -0.59 -5.85
C LEU A 256 -7.93 0.53 -5.55
N LEU A 257 -9.01 0.22 -4.84
CA LEU A 257 -9.97 1.21 -4.36
C LEU A 257 -9.32 2.27 -3.44
N TYR A 258 -8.31 1.86 -2.68
CA TYR A 258 -7.63 2.75 -1.73
C TYR A 258 -6.55 3.64 -2.37
N THR A 259 -6.19 3.39 -3.62
CA THR A 259 -5.23 4.20 -4.38
C THR A 259 -5.93 5.25 -5.25
N SER A 260 -7.27 5.20 -5.34
CA SER A 260 -8.06 6.16 -6.11
C SER A 260 -8.18 7.50 -5.37
N PRO A 261 -8.00 8.64 -6.06
CA PRO A 261 -8.23 9.97 -5.50
C PRO A 261 -9.72 10.31 -5.35
N SER A 262 -10.60 9.47 -5.87
CA SER A 262 -12.06 9.69 -5.79
C SER A 262 -12.54 9.65 -4.35
N PRO A 263 -13.46 10.54 -3.94
CA PRO A 263 -14.11 10.45 -2.64
C PRO A 263 -14.79 9.08 -2.52
N ARG A 264 -14.53 8.41 -1.40
CA ARG A 264 -15.11 7.11 -1.06
C ARG A 264 -16.55 7.30 -0.61
N ASP A 265 -17.39 7.78 -1.47
CA ASP A 265 -18.80 7.79 -1.22
C ASP A 265 -19.41 6.65 -2.02
N CYS A 266 -19.46 5.51 -1.41
CA CYS A 266 -20.49 4.51 -1.65
C CYS A 266 -20.08 3.26 -0.89
N ARG A 267 -20.29 3.25 0.40
CA ARG A 267 -20.80 2.03 1.03
C ARG A 267 -22.28 1.95 0.64
N LEU A 268 -22.57 1.22 -0.42
CA LEU A 268 -23.89 0.66 -0.60
C LEU A 268 -24.11 -0.45 0.41
#